data_ff7d7246107c52a413d16bc456c27736
#
_entry.id   ff7d7246107c52a413d16bc456c27736
#
_cell.length_a   1.000
_cell.length_b   1.000
_cell.length_c   1.000
_cell.angle_alpha   90.00
_cell.angle_beta   90.00
_cell.angle_gamma   90.00
#
_symmetry.space_group_name_H-M   'P 1'
#
loop_
_entity.id
_entity.type
_entity.pdbx_description
1 polymer ?
#
loop_
_entity_poly.entity_id
_entity_poly.type
_entity_poly.pdbx_seq_one_letter_code
_entity_poly.pdbx_strand_id
1 'polypeptide(L)'
;FRVLSLSTENKLPNVTGNEIGFEMTPVIDLGLALPCTPGGQMQGMVNIRITGRAAKKDAPDESLAVFSASYEALFLYPKEADEADVSARFERETHQYMLVAQAFPLASSHFRRELMAMGFNLGNLPLGL
;
A
#
# COMPACT_ATOMS: atom_id res chain seq x y z
N PHE A 1 -6.75 3.96 -8.82
CA PHE A 1 -6.13 2.94 -7.96
C PHE A 1 -6.08 1.60 -8.69
N ARG A 2 -4.93 0.96 -8.64
CA ARG A 2 -4.79 -0.37 -9.21
C ARG A 2 -3.77 -1.21 -8.42
N VAL A 3 -3.97 -2.51 -8.47
CA VAL A 3 -3.01 -3.49 -7.96
C VAL A 3 -1.97 -3.74 -9.04
N LEU A 4 -0.69 -3.53 -8.73
CA LEU A 4 0.40 -3.78 -9.66
C LEU A 4 0.91 -5.20 -9.56
N SER A 5 1.01 -5.73 -8.36
CA SER A 5 1.46 -7.08 -8.11
C SER A 5 0.96 -7.60 -6.78
N LEU A 6 0.82 -8.90 -6.69
CA LEU A 6 0.53 -9.61 -5.46
C LEU A 6 1.28 -10.93 -5.49
N SER A 7 2.12 -11.17 -4.50
CA SER A 7 2.85 -12.41 -4.34
C SER A 7 2.65 -12.94 -2.93
N THR A 8 2.28 -14.20 -2.85
CA THR A 8 2.01 -14.82 -1.55
C THR A 8 2.59 -16.22 -1.53
N GLU A 9 3.14 -16.61 -0.39
CA GLU A 9 3.58 -17.96 -0.13
C GLU A 9 3.10 -18.36 1.25
N ASN A 10 2.27 -19.40 1.32
CA ASN A 10 1.71 -19.87 2.57
C ASN A 10 2.15 -21.31 2.79
N LYS A 11 3.07 -21.51 3.74
CA LYS A 11 3.58 -22.81 4.16
C LYS A 11 2.92 -23.32 5.44
N LEU A 12 1.86 -22.64 5.89
CA LEU A 12 1.19 -23.03 7.11
C LEU A 12 0.41 -24.33 6.92
N PRO A 13 0.78 -25.41 7.62
CA PRO A 13 -0.16 -26.49 7.82
C PRO A 13 -1.28 -25.98 8.72
N ASN A 14 -2.50 -26.46 8.56
CA ASN A 14 -3.69 -26.16 9.35
C ASN A 14 -3.40 -25.78 10.83
N VAL A 15 -2.87 -24.59 11.08
CA VAL A 15 -2.56 -24.14 12.42
C VAL A 15 -3.70 -23.29 12.94
N THR A 16 -4.34 -23.74 13.98
CA THR A 16 -5.30 -22.97 14.76
C THR A 16 -4.53 -21.93 15.56
N GLY A 17 -4.64 -20.73 15.16
CA GLY A 17 -3.82 -19.62 15.23
C GLY A 17 -3.63 -18.77 16.46
N ASN A 18 -3.65 -19.20 17.68
CA ASN A 18 -3.34 -18.31 18.82
C ASN A 18 -1.84 -18.02 18.99
N GLU A 19 -0.98 -18.70 18.24
CA GLU A 19 0.47 -18.65 18.42
C GLU A 19 1.22 -18.02 17.24
N ILE A 20 0.50 -17.39 16.30
CA ILE A 20 1.10 -16.79 15.12
C ILE A 20 1.18 -15.27 15.31
N GLY A 21 2.39 -14.75 15.19
CA GLY A 21 2.64 -13.31 15.09
C GLY A 21 2.64 -12.88 13.63
N PHE A 22 2.08 -11.72 13.35
CA PHE A 22 2.05 -11.14 12.01
C PHE A 22 2.70 -9.77 12.02
N GLU A 23 3.62 -9.54 11.09
CA GLU A 23 4.27 -8.25 10.89
C GLU A 23 3.93 -7.72 9.51
N MET A 24 3.58 -6.45 9.43
CA MET A 24 3.28 -5.77 8.18
C MET A 24 4.11 -4.49 8.08
N THR A 25 4.77 -4.30 6.95
CA THR A 25 5.60 -3.12 6.70
C THR A 25 5.15 -2.44 5.41
N PRO A 26 4.57 -1.25 5.49
CA PRO A 26 4.27 -0.45 4.32
C PRO A 26 5.46 0.43 3.93
N VAL A 27 5.67 0.59 2.63
CA VAL A 27 6.60 1.57 2.05
C VAL A 27 5.82 2.39 1.05
N ILE A 28 5.85 3.71 1.21
CA ILE A 28 5.06 4.64 0.42
C ILE A 28 5.97 5.63 -0.28
N ASP A 29 5.87 5.69 -1.61
CA ASP A 29 6.58 6.64 -2.45
C ASP A 29 5.59 7.52 -3.19
N LEU A 30 5.90 8.80 -3.27
CA LEU A 30 5.10 9.80 -3.99
C LEU A 30 5.90 10.35 -5.16
N GLY A 31 5.21 10.61 -6.26
CA GLY A 31 5.80 11.21 -7.44
C GLY A 31 4.83 12.16 -8.13
N LEU A 32 5.36 13.17 -8.78
CA LEU A 32 4.59 14.08 -9.63
C LEU A 32 5.06 13.90 -11.08
N ALA A 33 4.14 13.48 -11.94
CA ALA A 33 4.40 13.36 -13.36
C ALA A 33 3.91 14.60 -14.09
N LEU A 34 4.83 15.24 -14.81
CA LEU A 34 4.50 16.38 -15.67
C LEU A 34 4.07 15.85 -17.05
N PRO A 35 3.16 16.57 -17.74
CA PRO A 35 2.72 16.13 -19.05
C PRO A 35 3.85 16.22 -20.07
N CYS A 36 4.01 15.17 -20.88
CA CYS A 36 4.99 15.12 -21.97
C CYS A 36 4.52 15.87 -23.22
N THR A 37 3.24 16.19 -23.31
CA THR A 37 2.62 16.86 -24.46
C THR A 37 1.88 18.12 -24.04
N PRO A 38 1.85 19.17 -24.88
CA PRO A 38 1.05 20.36 -24.60
C PRO A 38 -0.43 19.99 -24.37
N GLY A 39 -1.03 20.54 -23.32
CA GLY A 39 -2.43 20.26 -22.96
C GLY A 39 -2.65 18.98 -22.16
N GLY A 40 -1.60 18.24 -21.83
CA GLY A 40 -1.69 17.09 -20.95
C GLY A 40 -1.95 17.51 -19.50
N GLN A 41 -2.42 16.56 -18.69
CA GLN A 41 -2.68 16.78 -17.28
C GLN A 41 -1.48 16.32 -16.42
N MET A 42 -1.19 17.09 -15.39
CA MET A 42 -0.26 16.64 -14.34
C MET A 42 -0.91 15.54 -13.52
N GLN A 43 -0.09 14.60 -13.07
CA GLN A 43 -0.55 13.45 -12.29
C GLN A 43 0.27 13.32 -11.02
N GLY A 44 -0.40 13.23 -9.90
CA GLY A 44 0.21 12.78 -8.66
C GLY A 44 0.14 11.25 -8.59
N MET A 45 1.26 10.62 -8.22
CA MET A 45 1.33 9.17 -8.10
C MET A 45 1.65 8.80 -6.66
N VAL A 46 0.90 7.85 -6.13
CA VAL A 46 1.21 7.23 -4.85
C VAL A 46 1.47 5.76 -5.10
N ASN A 47 2.69 5.32 -4.84
CA ASN A 47 3.08 3.92 -4.94
C ASN A 47 3.20 3.35 -3.53
N ILE A 48 2.48 2.28 -3.27
CA ILE A 48 2.44 1.63 -1.97
C ILE A 48 2.89 0.20 -2.13
N ARG A 49 3.91 -0.18 -1.37
CA ARG A 49 4.34 -1.57 -1.27
C ARG A 49 4.08 -2.03 0.15
N ILE A 50 3.37 -3.13 0.28
CA ILE A 50 3.12 -3.73 1.58
C ILE A 50 3.76 -5.11 1.58
N THR A 51 4.63 -5.35 2.55
CA THR A 51 5.19 -6.67 2.81
C THR A 51 4.70 -7.13 4.17
N GLY A 52 4.40 -8.41 4.27
CA GLY A 52 3.97 -9.01 5.51
C GLY A 52 4.56 -10.39 5.68
N ARG A 53 4.71 -10.80 6.92
CA ARG A 53 5.13 -12.14 7.25
C ARG A 53 4.38 -12.65 8.47
N ALA A 54 4.13 -13.94 8.46
CA ALA A 54 3.58 -14.64 9.61
C ALA A 54 4.62 -15.63 10.12
N ALA A 55 4.78 -15.68 11.44
CA ALA A 55 5.68 -16.60 12.10
C ALA A 55 5.08 -17.05 13.44
N LYS A 56 5.51 -18.19 13.96
CA LYS A 56 5.13 -18.60 15.31
C LYS A 56 5.77 -17.65 16.32
N LYS A 57 5.05 -17.34 17.38
CA LYS A 57 5.56 -16.44 18.43
C LYS A 57 6.79 -17.01 19.16
N ASP A 58 6.91 -18.33 19.23
CA ASP A 58 8.04 -19.03 19.83
C ASP A 58 9.23 -19.21 18.87
N ALA A 59 9.01 -19.01 17.57
CA ALA A 59 10.05 -19.11 16.52
C ALA A 59 9.94 -17.95 15.55
N PRO A 60 10.20 -16.69 15.97
CA PRO A 60 9.96 -15.51 15.13
C PRO A 60 10.88 -15.41 13.92
N ASP A 61 12.00 -16.14 13.89
CA ASP A 61 12.93 -16.14 12.77
C ASP A 61 12.51 -17.05 11.62
N GLU A 62 11.52 -17.93 11.85
CA GLU A 62 10.99 -18.83 10.84
C GLU A 62 9.70 -18.26 10.24
N SER A 63 9.80 -17.73 9.02
CA SER A 63 8.63 -17.27 8.30
C SER A 63 7.79 -18.44 7.79
N LEU A 64 6.54 -18.53 8.25
CA LEU A 64 5.59 -19.54 7.80
C LEU A 64 4.81 -19.10 6.58
N ALA A 65 4.63 -17.78 6.42
CA ALA A 65 3.99 -17.20 5.26
C ALA A 65 4.62 -15.84 4.97
N VAL A 66 4.75 -15.50 3.71
CA VAL A 66 5.30 -14.23 3.24
C VAL A 66 4.34 -13.66 2.21
N PHE A 67 4.08 -12.37 2.32
CA PHE A 67 3.17 -11.64 1.44
C PHE A 67 3.85 -10.39 0.94
N SER A 68 3.65 -10.07 -0.34
CA SER A 68 4.13 -8.82 -0.93
C SER A 68 3.10 -8.34 -1.93
N ALA A 69 2.74 -7.08 -1.83
CA ALA A 69 1.81 -6.46 -2.77
C ALA A 69 2.29 -5.05 -3.11
N SER A 70 2.07 -4.64 -4.35
CA SER A 70 2.37 -3.29 -4.83
C SER A 70 1.13 -2.68 -5.44
N TYR A 71 0.89 -1.43 -5.09
CA TYR A 71 -0.29 -0.68 -5.50
C TYR A 71 0.12 0.68 -6.05
N GLU A 72 -0.70 1.20 -6.95
CA GLU A 72 -0.53 2.53 -7.51
C GLU A 72 -1.86 3.27 -7.48
N ALA A 73 -1.83 4.51 -7.02
CA ALA A 73 -2.94 5.43 -7.15
C ALA A 73 -2.49 6.64 -7.97
N LEU A 74 -3.31 7.04 -8.93
CA LEU A 74 -3.07 8.20 -9.77
C LEU A 74 -4.11 9.27 -9.45
N PHE A 75 -3.64 10.50 -9.30
CA PHE A 75 -4.47 11.67 -9.05
C PHE A 75 -4.26 12.65 -10.19
N LEU A 76 -5.32 12.95 -10.92
CA LEU A 76 -5.25 13.90 -12.03
C LEU A 76 -5.52 15.30 -11.51
N TYR A 77 -4.64 16.23 -11.86
CA TYR A 77 -4.87 17.65 -11.62
C TYR A 77 -5.64 18.26 -12.78
N PRO A 78 -6.43 19.32 -12.54
CA PRO A 78 -7.14 19.99 -13.62
C PRO A 78 -6.19 20.45 -14.74
N LYS A 79 -6.65 20.42 -15.99
CA LYS A 79 -5.84 20.84 -17.15
C LYS A 79 -5.43 22.30 -17.06
N GLU A 80 -6.26 23.12 -16.42
CA GLU A 80 -6.01 24.56 -16.22
C GLU A 80 -5.05 24.84 -15.07
N ALA A 81 -4.68 23.84 -14.30
CA ALA A 81 -3.79 24.03 -13.16
C ALA A 81 -2.41 24.47 -13.64
N ASP A 82 -1.86 25.47 -12.95
CA ASP A 82 -0.52 25.96 -13.22
C ASP A 82 0.52 24.99 -12.66
N GLU A 83 1.49 24.63 -13.49
CA GLU A 83 2.55 23.69 -13.11
C GLU A 83 3.32 24.14 -11.86
N ALA A 84 3.63 25.44 -11.77
CA ALA A 84 4.36 25.97 -10.60
C ALA A 84 3.53 25.84 -9.31
N ASP A 85 2.24 26.09 -9.38
CA ASP A 85 1.33 25.98 -8.24
C ASP A 85 1.17 24.52 -7.79
N VAL A 86 1.02 23.61 -8.73
CA VAL A 86 0.90 22.19 -8.44
C VAL A 86 2.20 21.65 -7.85
N SER A 87 3.34 22.00 -8.42
CA SER A 87 4.65 21.58 -7.92
C SER A 87 4.89 22.08 -6.50
N ALA A 88 4.57 23.35 -6.22
CA ALA A 88 4.70 23.91 -4.89
C ALA A 88 3.77 23.23 -3.88
N ARG A 89 2.54 22.93 -4.29
CA ARG A 89 1.56 22.23 -3.46
C ARG A 89 1.98 20.79 -3.17
N PHE A 90 2.53 20.12 -4.19
CA PHE A 90 2.98 18.73 -4.07
C PHE A 90 4.15 18.59 -3.09
N GLU A 91 4.98 19.60 -2.93
CA GLU A 91 6.07 19.59 -1.95
C GLU A 91 5.60 19.77 -0.52
N ARG A 92 4.34 20.19 -0.31
CA ARG A 92 3.80 20.37 1.04
C ARG A 92 3.44 19.03 1.66
N GLU A 93 3.89 18.84 2.87
CA GLU A 93 3.61 17.62 3.65
C GLU A 93 2.11 17.36 3.83
N THR A 94 1.32 18.41 4.04
CA THR A 94 -0.13 18.29 4.17
C THR A 94 -0.80 17.76 2.90
N HIS A 95 -0.33 18.20 1.74
CA HIS A 95 -0.86 17.73 0.47
C HIS A 95 -0.47 16.26 0.22
N GLN A 96 0.77 15.90 0.49
CA GLN A 96 1.26 14.53 0.40
C GLN A 96 0.47 13.60 1.31
N TYR A 97 0.24 14.03 2.55
CA TYR A 97 -0.58 13.27 3.50
C TYR A 97 -2.00 13.05 2.99
N MET A 98 -2.59 14.07 2.39
CA MET A 98 -3.94 13.96 1.81
C MET A 98 -4.01 12.90 0.71
N LEU A 99 -3.02 12.86 -0.18
CA LEU A 99 -2.96 11.85 -1.25
C LEU A 99 -2.81 10.45 -0.67
N VAL A 100 -1.91 10.28 0.30
CA VAL A 100 -1.69 8.99 0.97
C VAL A 100 -2.93 8.56 1.73
N ALA A 101 -3.61 9.49 2.42
CA ALA A 101 -4.81 9.20 3.18
C ALA A 101 -5.97 8.70 2.30
N GLN A 102 -5.99 9.05 1.03
CA GLN A 102 -6.97 8.54 0.08
C GLN A 102 -6.57 7.17 -0.49
N ALA A 103 -5.29 6.96 -0.75
CA ALA A 103 -4.79 5.75 -1.40
C ALA A 103 -4.55 4.58 -0.43
N PHE A 104 -3.98 4.86 0.72
CA PHE A 104 -3.54 3.81 1.65
C PHE A 104 -4.68 2.92 2.16
N PRO A 105 -5.87 3.44 2.53
CA PRO A 105 -6.97 2.58 2.96
C PRO A 105 -7.42 1.57 1.91
N LEU A 106 -7.33 1.93 0.62
CA LEU A 106 -7.67 1.03 -0.47
C LEU A 106 -6.66 -0.12 -0.58
N ALA A 107 -5.37 0.21 -0.50
CA ALA A 107 -4.30 -0.78 -0.52
C ALA A 107 -4.38 -1.71 0.71
N SER A 108 -4.54 -1.14 1.87
CA SER A 108 -4.64 -1.85 3.13
C SER A 108 -5.87 -2.78 3.15
N SER A 109 -7.00 -2.31 2.67
CA SER A 109 -8.22 -3.10 2.58
C SER A 109 -8.08 -4.29 1.62
N HIS A 110 -7.48 -4.06 0.45
CA HIS A 110 -7.21 -5.14 -0.51
C HIS A 110 -6.25 -6.18 0.09
N PHE A 111 -5.15 -5.72 0.66
CA PHE A 111 -4.15 -6.59 1.26
C PHE A 111 -4.75 -7.46 2.37
N ARG A 112 -5.57 -6.86 3.22
CA ARG A 112 -6.27 -7.57 4.27
C ARG A 112 -7.21 -8.65 3.73
N ARG A 113 -7.99 -8.33 2.68
CA ARG A 113 -8.89 -9.32 2.06
C ARG A 113 -8.13 -10.51 1.50
N GLU A 114 -6.97 -10.27 0.89
CA GLU A 114 -6.14 -11.35 0.36
C GLU A 114 -5.58 -12.24 1.48
N LEU A 115 -5.16 -11.63 2.59
CA LEU A 115 -4.72 -12.39 3.76
C LEU A 115 -5.86 -13.23 4.35
N MET A 116 -7.05 -12.66 4.45
CA MET A 116 -8.22 -13.40 4.95
C MET A 116 -8.60 -14.55 4.02
N ALA A 117 -8.48 -14.36 2.70
CA ALA A 117 -8.70 -15.43 1.73
C ALA A 117 -7.72 -16.59 1.89
N MET A 118 -6.55 -16.33 2.45
CA MET A 118 -5.55 -17.36 2.76
C MET A 118 -5.74 -18.00 4.13
N GLY A 119 -6.77 -17.62 4.85
CA GLY A 119 -7.11 -18.21 6.13
C GLY A 119 -6.59 -17.49 7.38
N PHE A 120 -6.04 -16.28 7.22
CA PHE A 120 -5.56 -15.50 8.36
C PHE A 120 -6.68 -14.66 8.97
N ASN A 121 -6.78 -14.68 10.30
CA ASN A 121 -7.69 -13.80 11.02
C ASN A 121 -6.95 -12.54 11.44
N LEU A 122 -7.31 -11.43 10.80
CA LEU A 122 -6.63 -10.15 10.93
C LEU A 122 -7.44 -9.12 11.73
N GLY A 123 -8.31 -9.55 12.62
CA GLY A 123 -9.17 -8.65 13.39
C GLY A 123 -8.44 -7.55 14.15
N ASN A 124 -7.17 -7.75 14.45
CA ASN A 124 -6.34 -6.83 15.23
C ASN A 124 -5.31 -6.04 14.42
N LEU A 125 -5.29 -6.19 13.10
CA LEU A 125 -4.35 -5.42 12.29
C LEU A 125 -4.81 -3.97 12.11
N PRO A 126 -3.92 -3.01 12.29
CA PRO A 126 -4.25 -1.61 12.02
C PRO A 126 -4.51 -1.40 10.53
N LEU A 127 -5.56 -0.64 10.20
CA LEU A 127 -5.98 -0.34 8.84
C LEU A 127 -5.60 1.06 8.37
N GLY A 128 -4.80 1.77 9.14
CA GLY A 128 -4.41 3.13 8.83
C GLY A 128 -2.92 3.37 9.06
N LEU A 129 -2.51 4.55 8.74
CA LEU A 129 -1.16 5.04 8.99
C LEU A 129 -0.93 5.33 10.46
#